data_f84da518aa85cbe66c571714c315d15f
#
_entry.id   f84da518aa85cbe66c571714c315d15f
#
_cell.length_a   1.000
_cell.length_b   1.000
_cell.length_c   1.000
_cell.angle_alpha   90.00
_cell.angle_beta   90.00
_cell.angle_gamma   90.00
#
_symmetry.space_group_name_H-M   'P 1'
#
loop_
_entity.id
_entity.type
_entity.pdbx_description
1 polymer ?
#
loop_
_entity_poly.entity_id
_entity_poly.type
_entity_poly.pdbx_seq_one_letter_code
_entity_poly.pdbx_strand_id
1 'polypeptide(L)'
;YSSAASDVYKRQGLSYLFDPDFSKIDSSVVLGAMGQAFFSLSLGMGTLITYSSYFSSRTKLVRSATTIAAFDTLVAVLAGIIIFPAVFTFGISPSQGPELVFITLPHVFQQMPGAYIWSVLFFILLFLASLTSTISMCEISVAFFTEERKMSRKKASLLHISACAVLGVLCSLSFGVLSEATLFGRTVFGWCDFLSSNILLPLGGMLISIYVGWVLDKKVIRKEMTNNGELRTRLARILVFVLRYIAPTAIILIFLGGLGVF
;
A
#
# COMPACT_ATOMS: atom_id res chain seq x y z
N TYR A 1 29.16 -18.87 13.55
CA TYR A 1 27.89 -19.52 13.93
C TYR A 1 27.86 -20.94 13.39
N SER A 2 27.54 -21.90 14.25
CA SER A 2 27.38 -23.31 13.85
C SER A 2 26.26 -23.39 12.80
N SER A 3 26.47 -24.18 11.74
CA SER A 3 25.48 -24.38 10.67
C SER A 3 24.10 -24.80 11.20
N ALA A 4 24.08 -25.58 12.27
CA ALA A 4 22.86 -26.05 12.94
C ALA A 4 22.06 -24.90 13.58
N ALA A 5 22.69 -23.91 14.22
CA ALA A 5 22.00 -22.75 14.79
C ALA A 5 21.39 -21.86 13.68
N SER A 6 22.13 -21.65 12.59
CA SER A 6 21.62 -20.90 11.44
C SER A 6 20.37 -21.54 10.82
N ASP A 7 20.33 -22.88 10.75
CA ASP A 7 19.18 -23.60 10.19
C ASP A 7 17.96 -23.56 11.10
N VAL A 8 18.15 -23.52 12.43
CA VAL A 8 17.04 -23.32 13.40
C VAL A 8 16.39 -21.95 13.23
N TYR A 9 17.18 -20.89 13.14
CA TYR A 9 16.65 -19.52 12.95
C TYR A 9 15.98 -19.32 11.60
N LYS A 10 16.51 -19.92 10.52
CA LYS A 10 15.85 -19.92 9.22
C LYS A 10 14.47 -20.58 9.26
N ARG A 11 14.39 -21.75 9.93
CA ARG A 11 13.10 -22.44 10.13
C ARG A 11 12.16 -21.62 10.97
N GLN A 12 12.61 -20.94 12.01
CA GLN A 12 11.81 -20.08 12.85
C GLN A 12 11.21 -18.91 12.04
N GLY A 13 11.98 -18.27 11.16
CA GLY A 13 11.49 -17.21 10.29
C GLY A 13 10.44 -17.68 9.28
N LEU A 14 10.63 -18.87 8.71
CA LEU A 14 9.64 -19.46 7.80
C LEU A 14 8.39 -19.93 8.56
N SER A 15 8.53 -20.50 9.74
CA SER A 15 7.41 -20.89 10.59
C SER A 15 6.59 -19.66 11.01
N TYR A 16 7.25 -18.55 11.35
CA TYR A 16 6.57 -17.28 11.66
C TYR A 16 5.67 -16.81 10.50
N LEU A 17 6.10 -17.01 9.27
CA LEU A 17 5.34 -16.57 8.08
C LEU A 17 4.25 -17.57 7.67
N PHE A 18 4.51 -18.89 7.76
CA PHE A 18 3.66 -19.94 7.19
C PHE A 18 2.96 -20.84 8.21
N ASP A 19 3.21 -20.65 9.50
CA ASP A 19 2.55 -21.39 10.57
C ASP A 19 1.66 -20.43 11.39
N PRO A 20 0.46 -20.11 10.87
CA PRO A 20 -0.41 -19.12 11.48
C PRO A 20 -1.03 -19.65 12.76
N ASP A 21 -0.90 -18.89 13.84
CA ASP A 21 -1.59 -19.14 15.09
C ASP A 21 -3.03 -18.58 15.02
N PHE A 22 -3.97 -19.42 14.61
CA PHE A 22 -5.38 -19.02 14.47
C PHE A 22 -6.03 -18.58 15.79
N SER A 23 -5.45 -18.92 16.94
CA SER A 23 -5.95 -18.47 18.24
C SER A 23 -5.75 -16.98 18.50
N LYS A 24 -4.82 -16.34 17.75
CA LYS A 24 -4.50 -14.91 17.83
C LYS A 24 -5.28 -14.07 16.82
N ILE A 25 -6.11 -14.69 15.99
CA ILE A 25 -6.94 -13.95 15.03
C ILE A 25 -8.13 -13.35 15.76
N ASP A 26 -8.03 -12.08 16.06
CA ASP A 26 -9.12 -11.26 16.58
C ASP A 26 -9.57 -10.20 15.55
N SER A 27 -10.52 -9.35 15.95
CA SER A 27 -11.02 -8.27 15.10
C SER A 27 -9.92 -7.29 14.70
N SER A 28 -8.94 -7.04 15.57
CA SER A 28 -7.85 -6.10 15.30
C SER A 28 -6.91 -6.61 14.20
N VAL A 29 -6.60 -7.91 14.21
CA VAL A 29 -5.79 -8.57 13.17
C VAL A 29 -6.50 -8.51 11.81
N VAL A 30 -7.80 -8.81 11.78
CA VAL A 30 -8.59 -8.74 10.53
C VAL A 30 -8.62 -7.31 9.99
N LEU A 31 -8.90 -6.33 10.84
CA LEU A 31 -8.93 -4.91 10.44
C LEU A 31 -7.56 -4.41 10.00
N GLY A 32 -6.49 -4.82 10.69
CA GLY A 32 -5.11 -4.50 10.30
C GLY A 32 -4.76 -5.08 8.94
N ALA A 33 -5.11 -6.34 8.67
CA ALA A 33 -4.89 -6.98 7.37
C ALA A 33 -5.66 -6.28 6.24
N MET A 34 -6.94 -5.91 6.50
CA MET A 34 -7.74 -5.17 5.53
C MET A 34 -7.16 -3.78 5.26
N GLY A 35 -6.73 -3.06 6.31
CA GLY A 35 -6.06 -1.76 6.19
C GLY A 35 -4.77 -1.87 5.36
N GLN A 36 -3.96 -2.89 5.62
CA GLN A 36 -2.75 -3.15 4.84
C GLN A 36 -3.06 -3.45 3.37
N ALA A 37 -4.09 -4.22 3.07
CA ALA A 37 -4.51 -4.47 1.68
C ALA A 37 -4.96 -3.18 0.98
N PHE A 38 -5.66 -2.28 1.69
CA PHE A 38 -6.03 -0.96 1.18
C PHE A 38 -4.81 -0.11 0.82
N PHE A 39 -3.82 -0.10 1.70
CA PHE A 39 -2.59 0.66 1.51
C PHE A 39 -1.74 0.08 0.38
N SER A 40 -1.47 -1.22 0.40
CA SER A 40 -0.60 -1.91 -0.58
C SER A 40 -1.15 -1.80 -2.01
N LEU A 41 -2.46 -2.01 -2.18
CA LEU A 41 -3.13 -1.90 -3.48
C LEU A 41 -3.47 -0.45 -3.88
N SER A 42 -3.08 0.55 -3.08
CA SER A 42 -3.36 1.97 -3.33
C SER A 42 -4.85 2.27 -3.55
N LEU A 43 -5.73 1.57 -2.81
CA LEU A 43 -7.17 1.77 -2.90
C LEU A 43 -7.56 3.10 -2.23
N GLY A 44 -8.50 3.82 -2.83
CA GLY A 44 -8.98 5.10 -2.29
C GLY A 44 -8.18 6.34 -2.67
N MET A 45 -6.95 6.19 -3.17
CA MET A 45 -6.09 7.32 -3.59
C MET A 45 -6.48 7.92 -4.95
N GLY A 46 -7.27 7.22 -5.76
CA GLY A 46 -7.55 7.63 -7.14
C GLY A 46 -6.50 7.17 -8.16
N THR A 47 -5.39 6.57 -7.75
CA THR A 47 -4.32 6.08 -8.64
C THR A 47 -4.85 5.12 -9.70
N LEU A 48 -5.61 4.11 -9.27
CA LEU A 48 -6.18 3.12 -10.17
C LEU A 48 -7.22 3.75 -11.12
N ILE A 49 -7.95 4.79 -10.68
CA ILE A 49 -8.90 5.52 -11.52
C ILE A 49 -8.13 6.28 -12.60
N THR A 50 -7.10 7.02 -12.21
CA THR A 50 -6.26 7.78 -13.16
C THR A 50 -5.60 6.86 -14.18
N TYR A 51 -5.01 5.75 -13.75
CA TYR A 51 -4.41 4.80 -14.70
C TYR A 51 -5.44 4.11 -15.59
N SER A 52 -6.60 3.75 -15.03
CA SER A 52 -7.66 3.11 -15.84
C SER A 52 -8.23 4.05 -16.90
N SER A 53 -8.16 5.37 -16.71
CA SER A 53 -8.57 6.33 -17.74
C SER A 53 -7.71 6.29 -19.01
N TYR A 54 -6.49 5.78 -18.89
CA TYR A 54 -5.57 5.56 -20.03
C TYR A 54 -5.70 4.17 -20.66
N PHE A 55 -6.53 3.29 -20.11
CA PHE A 55 -6.71 1.95 -20.65
C PHE A 55 -7.46 1.97 -21.98
N SER A 56 -7.08 1.06 -22.88
CA SER A 56 -7.87 0.83 -24.08
C SER A 56 -9.19 0.13 -23.73
N SER A 57 -10.22 0.32 -24.56
CA SER A 57 -11.53 -0.33 -24.40
C SER A 57 -11.48 -1.87 -24.46
N ARG A 58 -10.34 -2.46 -24.84
CA ARG A 58 -10.11 -3.90 -24.87
C ARG A 58 -9.53 -4.46 -23.57
N THR A 59 -9.19 -3.62 -22.61
CA THR A 59 -8.58 -4.04 -21.33
C THR A 59 -9.61 -4.74 -20.46
N LYS A 60 -9.31 -5.96 -20.03
CA LYS A 60 -10.19 -6.77 -19.16
C LYS A 60 -9.99 -6.36 -17.70
N LEU A 61 -10.81 -5.41 -17.18
CA LEU A 61 -10.66 -4.81 -15.86
C LEU A 61 -10.56 -5.83 -14.72
N VAL A 62 -11.45 -6.83 -14.69
CA VAL A 62 -11.44 -7.87 -13.65
C VAL A 62 -10.15 -8.68 -13.67
N ARG A 63 -9.67 -9.06 -14.88
CA ARG A 63 -8.40 -9.79 -15.01
C ARG A 63 -7.23 -8.93 -14.57
N SER A 64 -7.21 -7.66 -14.95
CA SER A 64 -6.16 -6.73 -14.52
C SER A 64 -6.14 -6.58 -13.00
N ALA A 65 -7.29 -6.36 -12.37
CA ALA A 65 -7.41 -6.23 -10.93
C ALA A 65 -6.94 -7.50 -10.19
N THR A 66 -7.36 -8.68 -10.63
CA THR A 66 -6.92 -9.95 -10.01
C THR A 66 -5.42 -10.20 -10.21
N THR A 67 -4.88 -9.82 -11.38
CA THR A 67 -3.44 -9.94 -11.65
C THR A 67 -2.63 -9.01 -10.75
N ILE A 68 -3.06 -7.76 -10.60
CA ILE A 68 -2.40 -6.79 -9.69
C ILE A 68 -2.39 -7.33 -8.26
N ALA A 69 -3.55 -7.76 -7.74
CA ALA A 69 -3.63 -8.30 -6.38
C ALA A 69 -2.77 -9.56 -6.19
N ALA A 70 -2.73 -10.45 -7.18
CA ALA A 70 -1.91 -11.66 -7.12
C ALA A 70 -0.40 -11.34 -7.10
N PHE A 71 0.06 -10.41 -7.95
CA PHE A 71 1.46 -10.00 -7.95
C PHE A 71 1.85 -9.22 -6.70
N ASP A 72 0.99 -8.35 -6.18
CA ASP A 72 1.21 -7.64 -4.91
C ASP A 72 1.43 -8.65 -3.77
N THR A 73 0.52 -9.62 -3.64
CA THR A 73 0.63 -10.69 -2.63
C THR A 73 1.88 -11.54 -2.84
N LEU A 74 2.18 -11.92 -4.09
CA LEU A 74 3.38 -12.72 -4.40
C LEU A 74 4.66 -12.00 -3.97
N VAL A 75 4.79 -10.72 -4.30
CA VAL A 75 5.97 -9.92 -3.92
C VAL A 75 6.07 -9.79 -2.41
N ALA A 76 4.95 -9.55 -1.71
CA ALA A 76 4.92 -9.47 -0.25
C ALA A 76 5.38 -10.80 0.41
N VAL A 77 4.89 -11.94 -0.08
CA VAL A 77 5.29 -13.26 0.42
C VAL A 77 6.78 -13.53 0.15
N LEU A 78 7.26 -13.23 -1.06
CA LEU A 78 8.69 -13.41 -1.40
C LEU A 78 9.59 -12.52 -0.53
N ALA A 79 9.20 -11.28 -0.29
CA ALA A 79 9.90 -10.38 0.63
C ALA A 79 9.93 -10.95 2.06
N GLY A 80 8.80 -11.47 2.54
CA GLY A 80 8.72 -12.14 3.84
C GLY A 80 9.65 -13.35 3.97
N ILE A 81 9.72 -14.20 2.93
CA ILE A 81 10.62 -15.36 2.88
C ILE A 81 12.11 -14.95 3.00
N ILE A 82 12.46 -13.77 2.48
CA ILE A 82 13.83 -13.27 2.54
C ILE A 82 14.09 -12.58 3.89
N ILE A 83 13.17 -11.74 4.34
CA ILE A 83 13.38 -10.85 5.48
C ILE A 83 13.26 -11.60 6.81
N PHE A 84 12.21 -12.39 7.03
CA PHE A 84 11.98 -13.01 8.35
C PHE A 84 13.08 -13.98 8.79
N PRO A 85 13.58 -14.90 7.96
CA PRO A 85 14.71 -15.72 8.36
C PRO A 85 15.97 -14.93 8.73
N ALA A 86 16.21 -13.83 8.02
CA ALA A 86 17.32 -12.93 8.33
C ALA A 86 17.11 -12.22 9.69
N VAL A 87 15.93 -11.66 9.92
CA VAL A 87 15.56 -10.98 11.17
C VAL A 87 15.73 -11.90 12.38
N PHE A 88 15.22 -13.14 12.31
CA PHE A 88 15.37 -14.12 13.39
C PHE A 88 16.82 -14.57 13.59
N THR A 89 17.59 -14.71 12.51
CA THR A 89 19.01 -15.08 12.60
C THR A 89 19.82 -14.03 13.38
N PHE A 90 19.45 -12.77 13.29
CA PHE A 90 20.12 -11.65 13.97
C PHE A 90 19.47 -11.22 15.29
N GLY A 91 18.42 -11.93 15.74
CA GLY A 91 17.74 -11.63 17.00
C GLY A 91 17.02 -10.31 17.05
N ILE A 92 16.56 -9.82 15.88
CA ILE A 92 15.88 -8.53 15.75
C ILE A 92 14.36 -8.75 15.85
N SER A 93 13.64 -7.76 16.40
CA SER A 93 12.18 -7.85 16.48
C SER A 93 11.55 -7.71 15.10
N PRO A 94 10.67 -8.63 14.69
CA PRO A 94 9.96 -8.54 13.41
C PRO A 94 8.91 -7.42 13.38
N SER A 95 8.59 -6.79 14.52
CA SER A 95 7.58 -5.73 14.64
C SER A 95 8.12 -4.31 14.38
N GLN A 96 9.38 -4.16 14.04
CA GLN A 96 9.97 -2.87 13.68
C GLN A 96 9.52 -2.46 12.27
N GLY A 97 8.69 -1.45 12.16
CA GLY A 97 8.14 -0.93 10.90
C GLY A 97 9.21 -0.47 9.88
N PRO A 98 9.26 0.83 9.48
CA PRO A 98 10.24 1.35 8.50
C PRO A 98 11.70 1.14 8.90
N GLU A 99 12.00 1.05 10.18
CA GLU A 99 13.32 0.79 10.73
C GLU A 99 13.90 -0.56 10.28
N LEU A 100 13.02 -1.54 10.02
CA LEU A 100 13.42 -2.85 9.49
C LEU A 100 14.18 -2.72 8.16
N VAL A 101 13.75 -1.82 7.30
CA VAL A 101 14.35 -1.62 5.96
C VAL A 101 15.64 -0.81 6.05
N PHE A 102 15.69 0.23 6.87
CA PHE A 102 16.80 1.19 6.86
C PHE A 102 17.86 0.92 7.92
N ILE A 103 17.54 0.18 8.98
CA ILE A 103 18.47 -0.15 10.05
C ILE A 103 18.80 -1.64 10.00
N THR A 104 17.79 -2.50 10.02
CA THR A 104 17.97 -3.96 10.15
C THR A 104 18.61 -4.58 8.91
N LEU A 105 18.08 -4.32 7.72
CA LEU A 105 18.62 -4.93 6.50
C LEU A 105 20.08 -4.53 6.21
N PRO A 106 20.55 -3.29 6.40
CA PRO A 106 21.97 -2.97 6.32
C PRO A 106 22.84 -3.79 7.27
N HIS A 107 22.40 -4.02 8.51
CA HIS A 107 23.12 -4.87 9.44
C HIS A 107 23.19 -6.34 8.97
N VAL A 108 22.11 -6.84 8.39
CA VAL A 108 22.07 -8.18 7.77
C VAL A 108 23.08 -8.26 6.63
N PHE A 109 23.09 -7.28 5.73
CA PHE A 109 24.03 -7.28 4.60
C PHE A 109 25.49 -7.22 5.04
N GLN A 110 25.82 -6.45 6.09
CA GLN A 110 27.18 -6.36 6.63
C GLN A 110 27.76 -7.73 7.06
N GLN A 111 26.92 -8.69 7.38
CA GLN A 111 27.34 -10.02 7.80
C GLN A 111 27.40 -11.02 6.63
N MET A 112 27.03 -10.59 5.42
CA MET A 112 27.08 -11.43 4.22
C MET A 112 28.36 -11.22 3.42
N PRO A 113 28.90 -12.26 2.77
CA PRO A 113 29.98 -12.08 1.80
C PRO A 113 29.53 -11.14 0.68
N GLY A 114 30.34 -10.11 0.39
CA GLY A 114 29.97 -9.09 -0.60
C GLY A 114 28.94 -8.06 -0.11
N ALA A 115 28.91 -7.79 1.19
CA ALA A 115 28.02 -6.84 1.87
C ALA A 115 27.76 -5.55 1.11
N TYR A 116 28.81 -4.93 0.60
CA TYR A 116 28.72 -3.67 -0.14
C TYR A 116 27.87 -3.80 -1.42
N ILE A 117 28.08 -4.88 -2.19
CA ILE A 117 27.36 -5.13 -3.44
C ILE A 117 25.87 -5.32 -3.16
N TRP A 118 25.52 -6.17 -2.18
CA TRP A 118 24.14 -6.44 -1.81
C TRP A 118 23.43 -5.19 -1.29
N SER A 119 24.10 -4.39 -0.45
CA SER A 119 23.55 -3.13 0.05
C SER A 119 23.28 -2.14 -1.09
N VAL A 120 24.24 -1.94 -1.99
CA VAL A 120 24.08 -1.01 -3.12
C VAL A 120 22.95 -1.46 -4.04
N LEU A 121 22.89 -2.74 -4.42
CA LEU A 121 21.83 -3.27 -5.26
C LEU A 121 20.46 -3.11 -4.60
N PHE A 122 20.34 -3.44 -3.32
CA PHE A 122 19.10 -3.31 -2.57
C PHE A 122 18.60 -1.86 -2.55
N PHE A 123 19.45 -0.91 -2.19
CA PHE A 123 19.05 0.51 -2.12
C PHE A 123 18.79 1.13 -3.49
N ILE A 124 19.47 0.69 -4.55
CA ILE A 124 19.13 1.08 -5.93
C ILE A 124 17.74 0.56 -6.29
N LEU A 125 17.43 -0.71 -6.02
CA LEU A 125 16.11 -1.27 -6.29
C LEU A 125 15.04 -0.58 -5.48
N LEU A 126 15.28 -0.30 -4.19
CA LEU A 126 14.36 0.43 -3.32
C LEU A 126 14.10 1.85 -3.85
N PHE A 127 15.15 2.55 -4.29
CA PHE A 127 15.04 3.87 -4.91
C PHE A 127 14.20 3.82 -6.19
N LEU A 128 14.44 2.88 -7.08
CA LEU A 128 13.66 2.73 -8.32
C LEU A 128 12.20 2.39 -8.02
N ALA A 129 11.93 1.53 -7.04
CA ALA A 129 10.57 1.21 -6.61
C ALA A 129 9.84 2.44 -6.05
N SER A 130 10.49 3.21 -5.18
CA SER A 130 9.92 4.45 -4.63
C SER A 130 9.71 5.52 -5.69
N LEU A 131 10.62 5.64 -6.66
CA LEU A 131 10.51 6.58 -7.77
C LEU A 131 9.28 6.28 -8.64
N THR A 132 9.05 5.01 -8.99
CA THR A 132 7.87 4.62 -9.77
C THR A 132 6.57 4.92 -9.04
N SER A 133 6.51 4.66 -7.73
CA SER A 133 5.35 5.00 -6.89
C SER A 133 5.12 6.51 -6.80
N THR A 134 6.19 7.29 -6.65
CA THR A 134 6.10 8.75 -6.58
C THR A 134 5.59 9.35 -7.89
N ILE A 135 6.05 8.84 -9.05
CA ILE A 135 5.55 9.25 -10.37
C ILE A 135 4.05 8.95 -10.47
N SER A 136 3.62 7.79 -10.02
CA SER A 136 2.21 7.38 -10.02
C SER A 136 1.32 8.32 -9.19
N MET A 137 1.78 8.68 -8.01
CA MET A 137 1.06 9.62 -7.14
C MET A 137 1.05 11.05 -7.71
N CYS A 138 2.15 11.48 -8.33
CA CYS A 138 2.22 12.77 -9.01
C CYS A 138 1.19 12.87 -10.14
N GLU A 139 1.03 11.80 -10.91
CA GLU A 139 0.10 11.77 -12.05
C GLU A 139 -1.35 12.03 -11.64
N ILE A 140 -1.79 11.57 -10.46
CA ILE A 140 -3.15 11.84 -9.94
C ILE A 140 -3.38 13.35 -9.83
N SER A 141 -2.46 14.03 -9.17
CA SER A 141 -2.56 15.49 -8.96
C SER A 141 -2.42 16.25 -10.27
N VAL A 142 -1.52 15.82 -11.15
CA VAL A 142 -1.31 16.44 -12.46
C VAL A 142 -2.54 16.29 -13.34
N ALA A 143 -3.14 15.10 -13.37
CA ALA A 143 -4.39 14.86 -14.11
C ALA A 143 -5.50 15.79 -13.59
N PHE A 144 -5.71 15.85 -12.28
CA PHE A 144 -6.71 16.75 -11.68
C PHE A 144 -6.50 18.22 -12.06
N PHE A 145 -5.29 18.74 -11.90
CA PHE A 145 -5.01 20.14 -12.19
C PHE A 145 -5.09 20.47 -13.70
N THR A 146 -4.74 19.50 -14.56
CA THR A 146 -4.83 19.72 -16.02
C THR A 146 -6.26 19.61 -16.52
N GLU A 147 -7.04 18.67 -16.05
CA GLU A 147 -8.40 18.42 -16.51
C GLU A 147 -9.41 19.37 -15.91
N GLU A 148 -9.38 19.55 -14.58
CA GLU A 148 -10.37 20.37 -13.86
C GLU A 148 -9.99 21.86 -13.82
N ARG A 149 -8.71 22.17 -13.59
CA ARG A 149 -8.23 23.56 -13.47
C ARG A 149 -7.63 24.12 -14.75
N LYS A 150 -7.60 23.33 -15.84
CA LYS A 150 -7.07 23.73 -17.14
C LYS A 150 -5.63 24.27 -17.07
N MET A 151 -4.86 23.81 -16.08
CA MET A 151 -3.45 24.19 -15.94
C MET A 151 -2.60 23.45 -16.96
N SER A 152 -1.51 24.08 -17.40
CA SER A 152 -0.54 23.36 -18.22
C SER A 152 0.14 22.26 -17.39
N ARG A 153 0.44 21.10 -17.99
CA ARG A 153 1.06 19.96 -17.33
C ARG A 153 2.35 20.34 -16.57
N LYS A 154 3.17 21.21 -17.14
CA LYS A 154 4.39 21.70 -16.47
C LYS A 154 4.09 22.46 -15.17
N LYS A 155 3.07 23.36 -15.18
CA LYS A 155 2.67 24.11 -13.98
C LYS A 155 2.07 23.18 -12.93
N ALA A 156 1.21 22.23 -13.33
CA ALA A 156 0.61 21.25 -12.43
C ALA A 156 1.66 20.37 -11.76
N SER A 157 2.62 19.85 -12.54
CA SER A 157 3.73 19.05 -12.01
C SER A 157 4.62 19.85 -11.06
N LEU A 158 4.98 21.09 -11.41
CA LEU A 158 5.81 21.93 -10.55
C LEU A 158 5.10 22.26 -9.23
N LEU A 159 3.82 22.55 -9.27
CA LEU A 159 2.99 22.80 -8.06
C LEU A 159 2.99 21.58 -7.15
N HIS A 160 2.73 20.38 -7.71
CA HIS A 160 2.72 19.14 -6.94
C HIS A 160 4.09 18.85 -6.33
N ILE A 161 5.17 18.89 -7.13
CA ILE A 161 6.52 18.60 -6.67
C ILE A 161 6.96 19.59 -5.59
N SER A 162 6.66 20.89 -5.75
CA SER A 162 6.99 21.89 -4.74
C SER A 162 6.26 21.65 -3.42
N ALA A 163 4.96 21.31 -3.46
CA ALA A 163 4.20 20.98 -2.26
C ALA A 163 4.74 19.72 -1.58
N CYS A 164 5.02 18.68 -2.34
CA CYS A 164 5.61 17.45 -1.81
C CYS A 164 7.02 17.68 -1.25
N ALA A 165 7.85 18.54 -1.88
CA ALA A 165 9.18 18.86 -1.37
C ALA A 165 9.11 19.58 -0.01
N VAL A 166 8.22 20.56 0.14
CA VAL A 166 8.03 21.27 1.42
C VAL A 166 7.58 20.30 2.51
N LEU A 167 6.53 19.50 2.25
CA LEU A 167 6.04 18.52 3.21
C LEU A 167 7.10 17.45 3.50
N GLY A 168 7.83 16.99 2.49
CA GLY A 168 8.89 15.99 2.63
C GLY A 168 10.03 16.47 3.52
N VAL A 169 10.45 17.74 3.38
CA VAL A 169 11.45 18.34 4.27
C VAL A 169 10.94 18.36 5.71
N LEU A 170 9.70 18.81 5.95
CA LEU A 170 9.10 18.83 7.28
C LEU A 170 8.99 17.43 7.89
N CYS A 171 8.56 16.44 7.09
CA CYS A 171 8.51 15.04 7.51
C CYS A 171 9.90 14.49 7.82
N SER A 172 10.90 14.79 7.01
CA SER A 172 12.29 14.36 7.26
C SER A 172 12.85 14.96 8.56
N LEU A 173 12.59 16.23 8.81
CA LEU A 173 13.00 16.90 10.05
C LEU A 173 12.31 16.31 11.29
N SER A 174 11.16 15.66 11.15
CA SER A 174 10.46 14.98 12.25
C SER A 174 11.23 13.80 12.85
N PHE A 175 12.21 13.24 12.14
CA PHE A 175 13.11 12.20 12.65
C PHE A 175 14.40 12.75 13.28
N GLY A 176 14.55 14.06 13.34
CA GLY A 176 15.74 14.73 13.88
C GLY A 176 15.35 15.98 14.67
N VAL A 177 15.62 17.15 14.11
CA VAL A 177 15.47 18.46 14.79
C VAL A 177 14.05 18.71 15.32
N LEU A 178 13.03 18.21 14.61
CA LEU A 178 11.61 18.39 14.99
C LEU A 178 11.02 17.15 15.69
N SER A 179 11.84 16.21 16.17
CA SER A 179 11.33 15.00 16.85
C SER A 179 10.56 15.33 18.14
N GLU A 180 10.96 16.37 18.85
CA GLU A 180 10.30 16.87 20.07
C GLU A 180 9.09 17.77 19.78
N ALA A 181 8.98 18.30 18.55
CA ALA A 181 7.89 19.19 18.15
C ALA A 181 6.65 18.37 17.80
N THR A 182 5.90 17.97 18.82
CA THR A 182 4.68 17.17 18.67
C THR A 182 3.43 18.02 18.83
N LEU A 183 2.44 17.79 17.95
CA LEU A 183 1.10 18.33 18.07
C LEU A 183 0.13 17.18 18.41
N PHE A 184 -0.57 17.27 19.54
CA PHE A 184 -1.42 16.16 20.07
C PHE A 184 -0.68 14.81 20.15
N GLY A 185 0.59 14.82 20.55
CA GLY A 185 1.40 13.60 20.69
C GLY A 185 1.91 12.98 19.39
N ARG A 186 1.77 13.67 18.25
CA ARG A 186 2.29 13.20 16.94
C ARG A 186 3.24 14.23 16.33
N THR A 187 4.30 13.74 15.71
CA THR A 187 5.18 14.55 14.87
C THR A 187 4.52 14.94 13.56
N VAL A 188 5.13 15.82 12.76
CA VAL A 188 4.60 16.18 11.42
C VAL A 188 4.45 14.94 10.53
N PHE A 189 5.46 14.05 10.51
CA PHE A 189 5.37 12.78 9.80
C PHE A 189 4.22 11.93 10.32
N GLY A 190 4.09 11.80 11.65
CA GLY A 190 3.01 11.04 12.28
C GLY A 190 1.61 11.58 11.95
N TRP A 191 1.45 12.88 11.75
CA TRP A 191 0.20 13.48 11.28
C TRP A 191 -0.06 13.20 9.81
N CYS A 192 0.96 13.34 8.95
CA CYS A 192 0.82 13.03 7.53
C CYS A 192 0.44 11.55 7.32
N ASP A 193 1.10 10.65 8.04
CA ASP A 193 0.79 9.22 7.99
C ASP A 193 -0.62 8.92 8.51
N PHE A 194 -0.99 9.45 9.66
CA PHE A 194 -2.32 9.26 10.24
C PHE A 194 -3.44 9.78 9.33
N LEU A 195 -3.30 11.00 8.81
CA LEU A 195 -4.28 11.60 7.91
C LEU A 195 -4.42 10.81 6.61
N SER A 196 -3.31 10.41 6.02
CA SER A 196 -3.35 9.65 4.76
C SER A 196 -3.91 8.25 4.96
N SER A 197 -3.37 7.49 5.91
CA SER A 197 -3.65 6.07 6.06
C SER A 197 -4.98 5.79 6.79
N ASN A 198 -5.30 6.56 7.84
CA ASN A 198 -6.47 6.29 8.66
C ASN A 198 -7.70 7.13 8.30
N ILE A 199 -7.54 8.24 7.59
CA ILE A 199 -8.66 9.12 7.24
C ILE A 199 -8.88 9.19 5.73
N LEU A 200 -7.92 9.70 4.96
CA LEU A 200 -8.13 10.02 3.55
C LEU A 200 -8.30 8.78 2.68
N LEU A 201 -7.49 7.75 2.90
CA LEU A 201 -7.59 6.48 2.16
C LEU A 201 -8.93 5.78 2.38
N PRO A 202 -9.37 5.51 3.63
CA PRO A 202 -10.68 4.90 3.86
C PRO A 202 -11.84 5.77 3.34
N LEU A 203 -11.82 7.09 3.58
CA LEU A 203 -12.85 7.98 3.06
C LEU A 203 -12.90 7.99 1.53
N GLY A 204 -11.76 8.08 0.86
CA GLY A 204 -11.68 8.02 -0.60
C GLY A 204 -12.23 6.70 -1.14
N GLY A 205 -11.81 5.58 -0.57
CA GLY A 205 -12.31 4.25 -0.94
C GLY A 205 -13.81 4.08 -0.70
N MET A 206 -14.32 4.61 0.42
CA MET A 206 -15.74 4.59 0.75
C MET A 206 -16.55 5.41 -0.27
N LEU A 207 -16.14 6.63 -0.57
CA LEU A 207 -16.82 7.51 -1.54
C LEU A 207 -16.83 6.88 -2.93
N ILE A 208 -15.71 6.33 -3.38
CA ILE A 208 -15.62 5.61 -4.67
C ILE A 208 -16.57 4.40 -4.67
N SER A 209 -16.57 3.61 -3.61
CA SER A 209 -17.41 2.42 -3.51
C SER A 209 -18.91 2.76 -3.51
N ILE A 210 -19.30 3.83 -2.79
CA ILE A 210 -20.68 4.34 -2.79
C ILE A 210 -21.04 4.87 -4.18
N TYR A 211 -20.18 5.67 -4.79
CA TYR A 211 -20.44 6.21 -6.12
C TYR A 211 -20.65 5.10 -7.14
N VAL A 212 -19.75 4.13 -7.22
CA VAL A 212 -19.86 3.02 -8.16
C VAL A 212 -21.05 2.10 -7.83
N GLY A 213 -21.29 1.82 -6.55
CA GLY A 213 -22.34 0.89 -6.13
C GLY A 213 -23.77 1.46 -6.22
N TRP A 214 -23.95 2.79 -6.01
CA TRP A 214 -25.26 3.38 -5.82
C TRP A 214 -25.62 4.48 -6.81
N VAL A 215 -24.64 5.26 -7.29
CA VAL A 215 -24.86 6.43 -8.15
C VAL A 215 -24.67 6.10 -9.62
N LEU A 216 -23.63 5.33 -9.95
CA LEU A 216 -23.28 5.01 -11.33
C LEU A 216 -24.34 4.12 -12.00
N ASP A 217 -24.68 4.41 -13.26
CA ASP A 217 -25.66 3.62 -14.02
C ASP A 217 -25.25 2.14 -14.09
N LYS A 218 -26.16 1.28 -13.71
CA LYS A 218 -25.97 -0.18 -13.72
C LYS A 218 -25.59 -0.72 -15.12
N LYS A 219 -26.01 -0.04 -16.19
CA LYS A 219 -25.67 -0.41 -17.58
C LYS A 219 -24.16 -0.19 -17.82
N VAL A 220 -23.62 0.94 -17.35
CA VAL A 220 -22.19 1.26 -17.45
C VAL A 220 -21.37 0.25 -16.66
N ILE A 221 -21.73 0.03 -15.40
CA ILE A 221 -21.04 -0.96 -14.54
C ILE A 221 -21.04 -2.33 -15.17
N ARG A 222 -22.21 -2.79 -15.66
CA ARG A 222 -22.32 -4.09 -16.29
C ARG A 222 -21.49 -4.19 -17.56
N LYS A 223 -21.52 -3.17 -18.43
CA LYS A 223 -20.74 -3.11 -19.65
C LYS A 223 -19.24 -3.23 -19.36
N GLU A 224 -18.72 -2.42 -18.45
CA GLU A 224 -17.30 -2.41 -18.09
C GLU A 224 -16.87 -3.71 -17.38
N MET A 225 -17.64 -4.17 -16.39
CA MET A 225 -17.33 -5.40 -15.65
C MET A 225 -17.46 -6.68 -16.49
N THR A 226 -18.31 -6.70 -17.51
CA THR A 226 -18.43 -7.85 -18.41
C THR A 226 -17.53 -7.73 -19.64
N ASN A 227 -16.74 -6.65 -19.73
CA ASN A 227 -15.93 -6.36 -20.91
C ASN A 227 -16.78 -6.44 -22.20
N ASN A 228 -17.84 -5.65 -22.26
CA ASN A 228 -18.83 -5.65 -23.34
C ASN A 228 -19.57 -7.00 -23.57
N GLY A 229 -19.66 -7.85 -22.54
CA GLY A 229 -20.38 -9.13 -22.59
C GLY A 229 -19.49 -10.38 -22.69
N GLU A 230 -18.17 -10.25 -22.75
CA GLU A 230 -17.25 -11.39 -22.80
C GLU A 230 -17.17 -12.19 -21.48
N LEU A 231 -17.43 -11.53 -20.33
CA LEU A 231 -17.40 -12.17 -19.01
C LEU A 231 -18.79 -12.63 -18.57
N ARG A 232 -18.84 -13.73 -17.80
CA ARG A 232 -20.10 -14.29 -17.31
C ARG A 232 -20.86 -13.29 -16.45
N THR A 233 -22.12 -13.08 -16.73
CA THR A 233 -23.04 -12.17 -16.01
C THR A 233 -23.13 -12.47 -14.50
N ARG A 234 -22.89 -13.73 -14.10
CA ARG A 234 -22.92 -14.15 -12.69
C ARG A 234 -21.78 -13.51 -11.87
N LEU A 235 -20.55 -13.50 -12.42
CA LEU A 235 -19.40 -12.87 -11.76
C LEU A 235 -19.60 -11.36 -11.62
N ALA A 236 -20.07 -10.69 -12.68
CA ALA A 236 -20.36 -9.26 -12.63
C ALA A 236 -21.40 -8.91 -11.55
N ARG A 237 -22.42 -9.75 -11.37
CA ARG A 237 -23.43 -9.55 -10.32
C ARG A 237 -22.85 -9.66 -8.91
N ILE A 238 -21.98 -10.63 -8.69
CA ILE A 238 -21.28 -10.81 -7.40
C ILE A 238 -20.40 -9.59 -7.12
N LEU A 239 -19.60 -9.13 -8.10
CA LEU A 239 -18.73 -7.97 -7.94
C LEU A 239 -19.52 -6.69 -7.65
N VAL A 240 -20.66 -6.47 -8.31
CA VAL A 240 -21.53 -5.32 -8.01
C VAL A 240 -22.09 -5.42 -6.59
N PHE A 241 -22.49 -6.61 -6.14
CA PHE A 241 -22.96 -6.82 -4.78
C PHE A 241 -21.87 -6.52 -3.75
N VAL A 242 -20.64 -7.00 -3.98
CA VAL A 242 -19.48 -6.73 -3.13
C VAL A 242 -19.20 -5.23 -3.04
N LEU A 243 -19.13 -4.53 -4.18
CA LEU A 243 -18.89 -3.08 -4.22
C LEU A 243 -20.01 -2.27 -3.56
N ARG A 244 -21.24 -2.76 -3.60
CA ARG A 244 -22.39 -2.04 -3.06
C ARG A 244 -22.55 -2.19 -1.56
N TYR A 245 -22.28 -3.37 -1.02
CA TYR A 245 -22.60 -3.69 0.37
C TYR A 245 -21.36 -4.08 1.18
N ILE A 246 -20.55 -5.01 0.68
CA ILE A 246 -19.42 -5.55 1.43
C ILE A 246 -18.29 -4.52 1.55
N ALA A 247 -17.90 -3.91 0.43
CA ALA A 247 -16.78 -2.96 0.43
C ALA A 247 -17.05 -1.73 1.31
N PRO A 248 -18.18 -1.00 1.21
CA PRO A 248 -18.44 0.13 2.10
C PRO A 248 -18.45 -0.27 3.57
N THR A 249 -19.08 -1.41 3.92
CA THR A 249 -19.12 -1.89 5.29
C THR A 249 -17.74 -2.23 5.83
N ALA A 250 -16.94 -2.94 5.03
CA ALA A 250 -15.56 -3.26 5.38
C ALA A 250 -14.70 -2.00 5.58
N ILE A 251 -14.85 -1.02 4.69
CA ILE A 251 -14.11 0.25 4.77
C ILE A 251 -14.51 1.06 6.01
N ILE A 252 -15.80 1.09 6.36
CA ILE A 252 -16.27 1.73 7.60
C ILE A 252 -15.62 1.07 8.83
N LEU A 253 -15.56 -0.24 8.87
CA LEU A 253 -14.91 -0.96 9.97
C LEU A 253 -13.41 -0.64 10.06
N ILE A 254 -12.70 -0.61 8.92
CA ILE A 254 -11.29 -0.20 8.86
C ILE A 254 -11.13 1.25 9.37
N PHE A 255 -11.99 2.15 8.92
CA PHE A 255 -11.96 3.56 9.31
C PHE A 255 -12.18 3.74 10.82
N LEU A 256 -13.18 3.08 11.39
CA LEU A 256 -13.46 3.13 12.82
C LEU A 256 -12.33 2.50 13.65
N GLY A 257 -11.78 1.37 13.19
CA GLY A 257 -10.61 0.75 13.81
C GLY A 257 -9.37 1.64 13.77
N GLY A 258 -9.11 2.31 12.63
CA GLY A 258 -8.01 3.27 12.50
C GLY A 258 -8.15 4.51 13.40
N LEU A 259 -9.37 4.86 13.81
CA LEU A 259 -9.66 5.92 14.78
C LEU A 259 -9.62 5.44 16.24
N GLY A 260 -9.40 4.14 16.49
CA GLY A 260 -9.32 3.59 17.84
C GLY A 260 -10.69 3.47 18.55
N VAL A 261 -11.77 3.29 17.79
CA VAL A 261 -13.12 3.17 18.35
C VAL A 261 -13.34 1.78 18.99
N PHE A 262 -12.60 0.75 18.55
CA PHE A 262 -12.58 -0.61 19.13
C PHE A 262 -11.25 -1.31 18.87
#